data_dce257e9965f6da588949587c3323202
#
_entry.id   dce257e9965f6da588949587c3323202
#
_cell.length_a   1.000
_cell.length_b   1.000
_cell.length_c   1.000
_cell.angle_alpha   90.00
_cell.angle_beta   90.00
_cell.angle_gamma   90.00
#
_symmetry.space_group_name_H-M   'P 1'
#
loop_
_entity.id
_entity.type
_entity.pdbx_description
1 polymer ?
#
loop_
_entity_poly.entity_id
_entity_poly.type
_entity_poly.pdbx_seq_one_letter_code
_entity_poly.pdbx_strand_id
1 'polypeptide(L)'
;MKNFVLLFCVTLFLSSCSSSQNKNKNGKEVNIKGYSASITSEELKDMLYAYASDEFEGRKTGEPGQKKAIEFIKNHYVANNIPSPIADGDYFQEIPSSYFRSGIKDSENVIAYIKGREKPDEVIIISAHLDHIGIDKNGDINNGADDDGSGTVAILEIDEAFKKAEKDGNGPKRSIVFLHVTGEEIGLYGSRYYADEDPIFPLKNTVANLNIDMIGRVDSKHEESEKNYLYLIGADKLSKELHDVSEAVNEKYFNLEFDYTYNDDNDPNRFYYRSDHYNFAKNNIPVIFYFNGTHADYHRPSDTPDKINYEFLETRTRLIFHTAWELANRDERIKLD
;
A
#
# COMPACT_ATOMS: atom_id res chain seq x y z
N MET A 1 52.80 -46.44 25.01
CA MET A 1 51.63 -46.18 24.16
C MET A 1 50.73 -45.19 24.93
N LYS A 2 50.77 -43.90 24.56
CA LYS A 2 49.96 -42.84 25.21
C LYS A 2 48.79 -42.52 24.29
N ASN A 3 47.55 -42.80 24.75
CA ASN A 3 46.33 -42.47 24.06
C ASN A 3 46.04 -40.98 24.23
N PHE A 4 46.02 -40.23 23.14
CA PHE A 4 45.54 -38.85 23.07
C PHE A 4 44.05 -38.88 22.72
N VAL A 5 43.19 -38.50 23.68
CA VAL A 5 41.77 -38.27 23.42
C VAL A 5 41.59 -36.83 22.95
N LEU A 6 41.24 -36.65 21.69
CA LEU A 6 40.92 -35.35 21.07
C LEU A 6 39.48 -35.01 21.41
N LEU A 7 39.28 -34.03 22.30
CA LEU A 7 37.96 -33.51 22.65
C LEU A 7 37.53 -32.50 21.58
N PHE A 8 36.57 -32.85 20.75
CA PHE A 8 35.98 -31.98 19.75
C PHE A 8 34.91 -31.12 20.41
N CYS A 9 35.23 -29.85 20.71
CA CYS A 9 34.22 -28.87 21.15
C CYS A 9 33.41 -28.42 19.92
N VAL A 10 32.20 -28.93 19.81
CA VAL A 10 31.21 -28.40 18.88
C VAL A 10 30.60 -27.13 19.48
N THR A 11 31.05 -25.98 19.03
CA THR A 11 30.41 -24.71 19.36
C THR A 11 29.13 -24.57 18.48
N LEU A 12 27.99 -24.85 19.11
CA LEU A 12 26.70 -24.47 18.53
C LEU A 12 26.59 -22.93 18.50
N PHE A 13 26.74 -22.35 17.32
CA PHE A 13 26.26 -21.01 17.06
C PHE A 13 24.75 -21.01 17.08
N LEU A 14 24.16 -20.70 18.22
CA LEU A 14 22.76 -20.27 18.30
C LEU A 14 22.68 -18.91 17.62
N SER A 15 22.29 -18.91 16.35
CA SER A 15 21.81 -17.70 15.69
C SER A 15 20.54 -17.28 16.42
N SER A 16 20.66 -16.41 17.42
CA SER A 16 19.49 -15.75 17.98
C SER A 16 18.94 -14.83 16.89
N CYS A 17 17.88 -15.25 16.22
CA CYS A 17 16.98 -14.33 15.56
C CYS A 17 16.51 -13.35 16.63
N SER A 18 17.11 -12.18 16.67
CA SER A 18 16.66 -11.04 17.44
C SER A 18 15.31 -10.64 16.86
N SER A 19 14.22 -11.22 17.37
CA SER A 19 12.90 -10.66 17.15
C SER A 19 12.94 -9.26 17.72
N SER A 20 12.89 -8.26 16.85
CA SER A 20 12.74 -6.86 17.21
C SER A 20 11.47 -6.76 18.07
N GLN A 21 11.65 -6.77 19.38
CA GLN A 21 10.52 -6.60 20.28
C GLN A 21 10.07 -5.16 20.17
N ASN A 22 8.89 -4.94 19.57
CA ASN A 22 8.21 -3.65 19.53
C ASN A 22 7.90 -3.19 20.97
N LYS A 23 8.88 -2.60 21.62
CA LYS A 23 8.72 -2.03 22.96
C LYS A 23 8.59 -0.52 22.86
N ASN A 24 7.62 0.04 23.58
CA ASN A 24 7.49 1.47 23.74
C ASN A 24 8.61 2.04 24.62
N LYS A 25 8.64 3.38 24.79
CA LYS A 25 9.63 4.10 25.62
C LYS A 25 9.69 3.60 27.08
N ASN A 26 8.65 2.92 27.55
CA ASN A 26 8.52 2.38 28.90
C ASN A 26 8.88 0.88 28.95
N GLY A 27 9.41 0.31 27.86
CA GLY A 27 9.79 -1.10 27.79
C GLY A 27 8.61 -2.08 27.69
N LYS A 28 7.37 -1.60 27.56
CA LYS A 28 6.18 -2.46 27.36
C LYS A 28 6.04 -2.81 25.88
N GLU A 29 5.63 -4.05 25.63
CA GLU A 29 5.31 -4.51 24.29
C GLU A 29 4.13 -3.70 23.70
N VAL A 30 4.28 -3.25 22.46
CA VAL A 30 3.23 -2.50 21.76
C VAL A 30 2.21 -3.49 21.22
N ASN A 31 0.94 -3.27 21.53
CA ASN A 31 -0.16 -4.11 21.03
C ASN A 31 -0.55 -3.73 19.59
N ILE A 32 0.25 -4.19 18.62
CA ILE A 32 0.01 -3.92 17.19
C ILE A 32 -1.36 -4.45 16.75
N LYS A 33 -1.76 -5.65 17.24
CA LYS A 33 -3.08 -6.23 16.92
C LYS A 33 -4.23 -5.35 17.39
N GLY A 34 -4.05 -4.61 18.50
CA GLY A 34 -5.05 -3.66 18.98
C GLY A 34 -5.22 -2.44 18.05
N TYR A 35 -4.17 -2.06 17.34
CA TYR A 35 -4.24 -1.00 16.32
C TYR A 35 -4.84 -1.53 15.03
N SER A 36 -4.38 -2.63 14.50
CA SER A 36 -4.95 -3.22 13.29
C SER A 36 -6.41 -3.66 13.44
N ALA A 37 -6.88 -3.92 14.67
CA ALA A 37 -8.28 -4.24 14.94
C ALA A 37 -9.25 -3.05 14.73
N SER A 38 -8.75 -1.81 14.57
CA SER A 38 -9.58 -0.67 14.16
C SER A 38 -9.91 -0.71 12.66
N ILE A 39 -9.15 -1.42 11.85
CA ILE A 39 -9.47 -1.65 10.44
C ILE A 39 -10.61 -2.68 10.39
N THR A 40 -11.79 -2.29 9.93
CA THR A 40 -12.95 -3.17 9.93
C THR A 40 -13.59 -3.32 8.56
N SER A 41 -14.18 -4.48 8.30
CA SER A 41 -14.92 -4.72 7.06
C SER A 41 -16.15 -3.81 6.91
N GLU A 42 -16.74 -3.35 8.02
CA GLU A 42 -17.86 -2.44 8.03
C GLU A 42 -17.43 -1.04 7.57
N GLU A 43 -16.37 -0.48 8.14
CA GLU A 43 -15.85 0.85 7.77
C GLU A 43 -15.30 0.87 6.34
N LEU A 44 -14.52 -0.16 5.95
CA LEU A 44 -14.08 -0.36 4.56
C LEU A 44 -15.26 -0.38 3.59
N LYS A 45 -16.33 -1.08 3.96
CA LYS A 45 -17.54 -1.15 3.14
C LYS A 45 -18.23 0.21 3.01
N ASP A 46 -18.44 0.88 4.11
CA ASP A 46 -19.16 2.17 4.12
C ASP A 46 -18.40 3.22 3.30
N MET A 47 -17.07 3.29 3.45
CA MET A 47 -16.23 4.18 2.64
C MET A 47 -16.26 3.79 1.15
N LEU A 48 -16.16 2.51 0.82
CA LEU A 48 -16.13 2.06 -0.57
C LEU A 48 -17.46 2.29 -1.28
N TYR A 49 -18.60 2.06 -0.61
CA TYR A 49 -19.92 2.37 -1.17
C TYR A 49 -20.09 3.86 -1.46
N ALA A 50 -19.47 4.73 -0.66
CA ALA A 50 -19.45 6.16 -0.95
C ALA A 50 -18.51 6.45 -2.13
N TYR A 51 -17.25 6.01 -2.04
CA TYR A 51 -16.17 6.36 -2.97
C TYR A 51 -16.36 5.79 -4.38
N ALA A 52 -16.92 4.59 -4.51
CA ALA A 52 -17.24 3.95 -5.79
C ALA A 52 -18.71 4.09 -6.17
N SER A 53 -19.38 5.17 -5.73
CA SER A 53 -20.75 5.49 -6.15
C SER A 53 -20.77 6.26 -7.48
N ASP A 54 -21.93 6.30 -8.12
CA ASP A 54 -22.16 7.05 -9.36
C ASP A 54 -21.90 8.56 -9.22
N GLU A 55 -21.94 9.08 -7.99
CA GLU A 55 -21.62 10.48 -7.70
C GLU A 55 -20.19 10.86 -8.14
N PHE A 56 -19.26 9.91 -8.08
CA PHE A 56 -17.88 10.11 -8.46
C PHE A 56 -17.60 9.87 -9.95
N GLU A 57 -18.63 9.57 -10.75
CA GLU A 57 -18.55 9.51 -12.22
C GLU A 57 -17.40 8.63 -12.73
N GLY A 58 -17.03 7.59 -11.97
CA GLY A 58 -15.90 6.71 -12.28
C GLY A 58 -14.53 7.39 -12.24
N ARG A 59 -14.37 8.49 -11.52
CA ARG A 59 -13.12 9.15 -11.11
C ARG A 59 -12.06 9.39 -12.21
N LYS A 60 -12.49 9.59 -13.45
CA LYS A 60 -11.55 9.74 -14.57
C LYS A 60 -10.60 10.92 -14.37
N THR A 61 -9.30 10.67 -14.58
CA THR A 61 -8.20 11.63 -14.43
C THR A 61 -8.55 13.03 -15.00
N GLY A 62 -8.48 14.07 -14.15
CA GLY A 62 -8.74 15.47 -14.52
C GLY A 62 -10.21 15.81 -14.76
N GLU A 63 -11.16 14.87 -14.64
CA GLU A 63 -12.60 15.10 -14.83
C GLU A 63 -13.30 15.40 -13.48
N PRO A 64 -14.55 15.90 -13.48
CA PRO A 64 -15.25 16.32 -12.26
C PRO A 64 -15.35 15.23 -11.20
N GLY A 65 -15.54 13.97 -11.59
CA GLY A 65 -15.60 12.86 -10.64
C GLY A 65 -14.29 12.67 -9.88
N GLN A 66 -13.13 12.81 -10.54
CA GLN A 66 -11.83 12.75 -9.86
C GLN A 66 -11.66 13.93 -8.90
N LYS A 67 -12.17 15.14 -9.22
CA LYS A 67 -12.12 16.30 -8.31
C LYS A 67 -12.93 16.06 -7.02
N LYS A 68 -14.06 15.36 -7.11
CA LYS A 68 -14.82 14.92 -5.94
C LYS A 68 -14.06 13.88 -5.13
N ALA A 69 -13.38 12.96 -5.81
CA ALA A 69 -12.59 11.91 -5.16
C ALA A 69 -11.44 12.47 -4.32
N ILE A 70 -10.68 13.44 -4.83
CA ILE A 70 -9.59 14.05 -4.07
C ILE A 70 -10.09 14.83 -2.85
N GLU A 71 -11.24 15.50 -2.96
CA GLU A 71 -11.85 16.17 -1.82
C GLU A 71 -12.39 15.16 -0.78
N PHE A 72 -12.93 14.02 -1.20
CA PHE A 72 -13.33 12.95 -0.29
C PHE A 72 -12.12 12.45 0.53
N ILE A 73 -11.02 12.12 -0.13
CA ILE A 73 -9.80 11.64 0.52
C ILE A 73 -9.22 12.71 1.46
N LYS A 74 -9.11 13.96 1.00
CA LYS A 74 -8.65 15.08 1.83
C LYS A 74 -9.52 15.28 3.07
N ASN A 75 -10.85 15.24 2.92
CA ASN A 75 -11.78 15.43 4.03
C ASN A 75 -11.63 14.34 5.09
N HIS A 76 -11.34 13.10 4.70
CA HIS A 76 -11.01 12.03 5.61
C HIS A 76 -9.76 12.38 6.44
N TYR A 77 -8.66 12.79 5.81
CA TYR A 77 -7.43 13.18 6.50
C TYR A 77 -7.64 14.36 7.46
N VAL A 78 -8.39 15.36 7.02
CA VAL A 78 -8.73 16.52 7.87
C VAL A 78 -9.55 16.10 9.09
N ALA A 79 -10.55 15.24 8.90
CA ALA A 79 -11.42 14.75 9.99
C ALA A 79 -10.62 13.94 11.04
N ASN A 80 -9.63 13.16 10.59
CA ASN A 80 -8.77 12.34 11.43
C ASN A 80 -7.55 13.09 12.00
N ASN A 81 -7.37 14.37 11.67
CA ASN A 81 -6.23 15.19 12.06
C ASN A 81 -4.88 14.58 11.58
N ILE A 82 -4.84 14.07 10.39
CA ILE A 82 -3.63 13.59 9.73
C ILE A 82 -3.12 14.72 8.82
N PRO A 83 -1.93 15.27 9.09
CA PRO A 83 -1.43 16.42 8.34
C PRO A 83 -0.96 16.06 6.93
N SER A 84 -0.94 17.05 6.07
CA SER A 84 -0.21 16.99 4.79
C SER A 84 1.25 17.41 4.98
N PRO A 85 2.18 16.86 4.19
CA PRO A 85 3.57 17.33 4.14
C PRO A 85 3.75 18.54 3.21
N ILE A 86 2.76 18.92 2.40
CA ILE A 86 2.89 19.95 1.35
C ILE A 86 2.84 21.33 1.97
N ALA A 87 1.70 21.74 2.48
CA ALA A 87 1.49 23.02 3.17
C ALA A 87 0.31 22.90 4.12
N ASP A 88 0.19 23.83 5.05
CA ASP A 88 -0.91 23.84 6.02
C ASP A 88 -2.26 23.84 5.29
N GLY A 89 -2.99 22.73 5.42
CA GLY A 89 -4.31 22.55 4.84
C GLY A 89 -4.35 22.23 3.34
N ASP A 90 -3.21 22.13 2.69
CA ASP A 90 -3.10 21.67 1.31
C ASP A 90 -2.63 20.20 1.29
N TYR A 91 -3.37 19.35 0.59
CA TYR A 91 -3.08 17.92 0.46
C TYR A 91 -2.77 17.54 -1.00
N PHE A 92 -2.78 18.50 -1.92
CA PHE A 92 -2.73 18.25 -3.34
C PHE A 92 -1.35 18.55 -3.91
N GLN A 93 -0.75 17.54 -4.55
CA GLN A 93 0.35 17.72 -5.45
C GLN A 93 -0.22 17.94 -6.86
N GLU A 94 -0.21 19.18 -7.31
CA GLU A 94 -0.73 19.59 -8.61
C GLU A 94 0.09 19.04 -9.75
N ILE A 95 -0.56 18.39 -10.71
CA ILE A 95 0.06 17.89 -11.94
C ILE A 95 -0.57 18.63 -13.13
N PRO A 96 0.18 19.52 -13.81
CA PRO A 96 -0.38 20.32 -14.87
C PRO A 96 -0.71 19.48 -16.10
N SER A 97 -1.73 19.89 -16.85
CA SER A 97 -2.17 19.25 -18.11
C SER A 97 -1.07 19.09 -19.13
N SER A 98 -0.05 19.97 -19.10
CA SER A 98 1.13 19.87 -19.97
C SER A 98 2.01 18.65 -19.71
N TYR A 99 1.91 18.05 -18.52
CA TYR A 99 2.62 16.81 -18.17
C TYR A 99 1.96 15.56 -18.75
N PHE A 100 0.65 15.59 -18.88
CA PHE A 100 -0.12 14.49 -19.44
C PHE A 100 -0.05 14.48 -20.98
N ARG A 101 -0.46 13.35 -21.57
CA ARG A 101 -0.75 13.31 -23.01
C ARG A 101 -1.88 14.28 -23.37
N SER A 102 -1.93 14.71 -24.61
CA SER A 102 -2.94 15.67 -25.09
C SER A 102 -4.38 15.25 -24.74
N GLY A 103 -5.16 16.22 -24.29
CA GLY A 103 -6.58 16.05 -23.98
C GLY A 103 -6.90 15.72 -22.52
N ILE A 104 -5.89 15.56 -21.66
CA ILE A 104 -6.07 15.40 -20.21
C ILE A 104 -5.94 16.79 -19.56
N LYS A 105 -6.83 17.07 -18.60
CA LYS A 105 -6.82 18.31 -17.80
C LYS A 105 -5.82 18.17 -16.65
N ASP A 106 -5.59 19.28 -15.93
CA ASP A 106 -4.84 19.27 -14.68
C ASP A 106 -5.44 18.25 -13.69
N SER A 107 -4.60 17.56 -12.97
CA SER A 107 -5.02 16.56 -11.98
C SER A 107 -4.08 16.57 -10.79
N GLU A 108 -4.41 15.86 -9.71
CA GLU A 108 -3.70 15.94 -8.44
C GLU A 108 -3.46 14.56 -7.84
N ASN A 109 -2.27 14.38 -7.27
CA ASN A 109 -2.07 13.37 -6.23
C ASN A 109 -2.56 13.92 -4.88
N VAL A 110 -3.04 13.06 -4.00
CA VAL A 110 -3.38 13.42 -2.62
C VAL A 110 -2.36 12.81 -1.68
N ILE A 111 -1.78 13.65 -0.79
CA ILE A 111 -0.68 13.23 0.07
C ILE A 111 -0.95 13.64 1.51
N ALA A 112 -0.88 12.65 2.41
CA ALA A 112 -0.88 12.85 3.85
C ALA A 112 0.28 12.07 4.49
N TYR A 113 0.60 12.36 5.76
CA TYR A 113 1.67 11.62 6.42
C TYR A 113 1.51 11.61 7.95
N ILE A 114 2.13 10.61 8.56
CA ILE A 114 2.38 10.58 10.00
C ILE A 114 3.89 10.65 10.22
N LYS A 115 4.32 11.71 10.89
CA LYS A 115 5.74 11.99 11.11
C LYS A 115 6.37 10.96 12.05
N GLY A 116 7.50 10.40 11.65
CA GLY A 116 8.29 9.49 12.45
C GLY A 116 8.84 10.15 13.72
N ARG A 117 8.79 9.44 14.85
CA ARG A 117 9.23 9.96 16.15
C ARG A 117 10.75 9.87 16.39
N GLU A 118 11.49 9.03 15.63
CA GLU A 118 12.92 8.81 15.80
C GLU A 118 13.72 9.07 14.51
N LYS A 119 13.17 8.69 13.35
CA LYS A 119 13.79 8.81 12.03
C LYS A 119 12.83 9.50 11.05
N PRO A 120 12.44 10.76 11.32
CA PRO A 120 11.38 11.45 10.56
C PRO A 120 11.71 11.67 9.09
N ASP A 121 12.99 11.67 8.72
CA ASP A 121 13.42 11.85 7.34
C ASP A 121 13.41 10.55 6.52
N GLU A 122 13.34 9.37 7.17
CA GLU A 122 13.15 8.10 6.49
C GLU A 122 11.65 7.80 6.34
N VAL A 123 11.21 7.49 5.12
CA VAL A 123 9.78 7.33 4.83
C VAL A 123 9.45 5.95 4.28
N ILE A 124 8.32 5.40 4.70
CA ILE A 124 7.63 4.30 4.05
C ILE A 124 6.45 4.91 3.30
N ILE A 125 6.33 4.65 2.01
CA ILE A 125 5.19 5.12 1.21
C ILE A 125 4.20 3.97 1.07
N ILE A 126 2.94 4.23 1.39
CA ILE A 126 1.81 3.35 1.07
C ILE A 126 1.03 4.05 -0.03
N SER A 127 0.89 3.43 -1.20
CA SER A 127 0.26 4.03 -2.37
C SER A 127 -0.89 3.20 -2.92
N ALA A 128 -1.85 3.89 -3.55
CA ALA A 128 -2.95 3.35 -4.33
C ALA A 128 -3.35 4.40 -5.37
N HIS A 129 -3.97 4.01 -6.49
CA HIS A 129 -4.45 5.03 -7.39
C HIS A 129 -5.89 5.45 -7.07
N LEU A 130 -6.15 6.74 -7.25
CA LEU A 130 -7.43 7.36 -6.92
C LEU A 130 -8.36 7.49 -8.12
N ASP A 131 -7.82 7.47 -9.34
CA ASP A 131 -8.57 7.57 -10.57
C ASP A 131 -9.09 6.22 -11.07
N HIS A 132 -10.02 6.26 -12.02
CA HIS A 132 -10.47 5.12 -12.80
C HIS A 132 -10.89 5.59 -14.20
N ILE A 133 -11.52 4.74 -14.99
CA ILE A 133 -11.74 4.97 -16.41
C ILE A 133 -12.95 5.87 -16.77
N GLY A 134 -13.79 6.21 -15.78
CA GLY A 134 -14.85 7.18 -15.95
C GLY A 134 -16.14 6.64 -16.59
N ILE A 135 -16.83 7.51 -17.33
CA ILE A 135 -18.07 7.18 -18.04
C ILE A 135 -17.70 6.71 -19.46
N ASP A 136 -18.26 5.58 -19.85
CA ASP A 136 -18.02 5.02 -21.18
C ASP A 136 -18.86 5.73 -22.28
N LYS A 137 -18.64 5.33 -23.53
CA LYS A 137 -19.36 5.90 -24.72
C LYS A 137 -20.87 5.65 -24.72
N ASN A 138 -21.37 4.70 -23.93
CA ASN A 138 -22.80 4.39 -23.83
C ASN A 138 -23.44 5.19 -22.68
N GLY A 139 -22.65 5.87 -21.86
CA GLY A 139 -23.09 6.58 -20.66
C GLY A 139 -23.06 5.72 -19.41
N ASP A 140 -22.52 4.50 -19.46
CA ASP A 140 -22.38 3.63 -18.29
C ASP A 140 -21.17 4.11 -17.47
N ILE A 141 -21.34 4.15 -16.13
CA ILE A 141 -20.30 4.59 -15.20
C ILE A 141 -19.47 3.39 -14.79
N ASN A 142 -18.16 3.49 -14.97
CA ASN A 142 -17.22 2.51 -14.45
C ASN A 142 -16.83 2.93 -13.02
N ASN A 143 -17.49 2.33 -12.03
CA ASN A 143 -17.33 2.74 -10.64
C ASN A 143 -15.99 2.32 -10.03
N GLY A 144 -15.32 1.27 -10.56
CA GLY A 144 -14.01 0.86 -10.12
C GLY A 144 -13.95 0.58 -8.62
N ALA A 145 -14.78 -0.36 -8.15
CA ALA A 145 -14.83 -0.65 -6.72
C ALA A 145 -13.60 -1.43 -6.25
N ASP A 146 -13.15 -2.41 -7.05
CA ASP A 146 -11.88 -3.07 -6.79
C ASP A 146 -10.71 -2.29 -7.38
N ASP A 147 -10.87 -1.75 -8.57
CA ASP A 147 -9.87 -1.03 -9.36
C ASP A 147 -10.08 0.51 -9.31
N ASP A 148 -9.42 1.32 -8.49
CA ASP A 148 -8.69 0.92 -7.28
C ASP A 148 -9.34 1.58 -6.05
N GLY A 149 -10.68 1.45 -5.99
CA GLY A 149 -11.43 1.87 -4.80
C GLY A 149 -11.00 1.07 -3.57
N SER A 150 -10.74 -0.24 -3.73
CA SER A 150 -10.33 -1.13 -2.64
C SER A 150 -8.99 -0.71 -2.03
N GLY A 151 -8.00 -0.34 -2.86
CA GLY A 151 -6.71 0.16 -2.40
C GLY A 151 -6.80 1.53 -1.76
N THR A 152 -7.60 2.43 -2.36
CA THR A 152 -7.82 3.77 -1.79
C THR A 152 -8.41 3.69 -0.38
N VAL A 153 -9.51 2.95 -0.15
CA VAL A 153 -10.10 2.85 1.19
C VAL A 153 -9.23 2.06 2.18
N ALA A 154 -8.43 1.11 1.68
CA ALA A 154 -7.47 0.40 2.52
C ALA A 154 -6.43 1.35 3.12
N ILE A 155 -5.92 2.33 2.34
CA ILE A 155 -5.00 3.35 2.84
C ILE A 155 -5.67 4.21 3.92
N LEU A 156 -6.93 4.59 3.73
CA LEU A 156 -7.68 5.42 4.69
C LEU A 156 -7.86 4.69 6.04
N GLU A 157 -8.10 3.40 6.05
CA GLU A 157 -8.14 2.60 7.27
C GLU A 157 -6.75 2.40 7.92
N ILE A 158 -5.72 2.21 7.09
CA ILE A 158 -4.33 2.08 7.58
C ILE A 158 -3.88 3.36 8.29
N ASP A 159 -4.23 4.53 7.73
CA ASP A 159 -3.85 5.81 8.33
C ASP A 159 -4.48 6.01 9.71
N GLU A 160 -5.75 5.64 9.89
CA GLU A 160 -6.44 5.68 11.18
C GLU A 160 -5.78 4.78 12.22
N ALA A 161 -5.37 3.57 11.82
CA ALA A 161 -4.66 2.64 12.71
C ALA A 161 -3.31 3.22 13.16
N PHE A 162 -2.53 3.83 12.26
CA PHE A 162 -1.30 4.53 12.61
C PHE A 162 -1.56 5.77 13.46
N LYS A 163 -2.60 6.54 13.16
CA LYS A 163 -3.00 7.73 13.95
C LYS A 163 -3.40 7.38 15.37
N LYS A 164 -4.10 6.28 15.55
CA LYS A 164 -4.44 5.75 16.86
C LYS A 164 -3.18 5.38 17.65
N ALA A 165 -2.22 4.70 17.01
CA ALA A 165 -0.95 4.40 17.63
C ALA A 165 -0.16 5.65 18.00
N GLU A 166 -0.16 6.69 17.15
CA GLU A 166 0.47 7.98 17.44
C GLU A 166 -0.16 8.65 18.68
N LYS A 167 -1.49 8.73 18.75
CA LYS A 167 -2.24 9.28 19.88
C LYS A 167 -1.91 8.56 21.20
N ASP A 168 -1.66 7.26 21.14
CA ASP A 168 -1.28 6.45 22.31
C ASP A 168 0.23 6.57 22.66
N GLY A 169 0.99 7.39 21.94
CA GLY A 169 2.43 7.58 22.13
C GLY A 169 3.30 6.43 21.57
N ASN A 170 2.70 5.56 20.75
CA ASN A 170 3.35 4.43 20.10
C ASN A 170 3.48 4.64 18.57
N GLY A 171 3.49 5.89 18.10
CA GLY A 171 3.63 6.21 16.69
C GLY A 171 4.89 5.59 16.04
N PRO A 172 4.95 5.54 14.71
CA PRO A 172 6.05 4.90 13.99
C PRO A 172 7.39 5.60 14.24
N LYS A 173 8.52 4.86 14.20
CA LYS A 173 9.86 5.45 14.27
C LYS A 173 10.21 6.23 13.00
N ARG A 174 9.87 5.69 11.82
CA ARG A 174 9.98 6.34 10.50
C ARG A 174 8.67 6.98 10.13
N SER A 175 8.70 7.98 9.25
CA SER A 175 7.47 8.58 8.73
C SER A 175 6.74 7.60 7.82
N ILE A 176 5.41 7.63 7.87
CA ILE A 176 4.53 6.94 6.92
C ILE A 176 3.90 7.99 6.03
N VAL A 177 4.02 7.82 4.73
CA VAL A 177 3.39 8.65 3.72
C VAL A 177 2.25 7.87 3.08
N PHE A 178 1.06 8.46 3.06
CA PHE A 178 -0.12 7.97 2.38
C PHE A 178 -0.25 8.72 1.07
N LEU A 179 -0.12 8.02 -0.05
CA LEU A 179 -0.02 8.60 -1.38
C LEU A 179 -1.09 8.03 -2.29
N HIS A 180 -2.12 8.81 -2.57
CA HIS A 180 -3.11 8.47 -3.59
C HIS A 180 -2.73 9.14 -4.90
N VAL A 181 -2.42 8.36 -5.90
CA VAL A 181 -1.91 8.86 -7.18
C VAL A 181 -2.99 8.93 -8.25
N THR A 182 -2.89 9.92 -9.12
CA THR A 182 -3.79 10.11 -10.28
C THR A 182 -3.14 9.60 -11.56
N GLY A 183 -3.96 9.33 -12.57
CA GLY A 183 -3.49 9.02 -13.91
C GLY A 183 -2.78 7.68 -14.05
N GLU A 184 -3.07 6.72 -13.18
CA GLU A 184 -2.62 5.34 -13.30
C GLU A 184 -3.14 4.75 -14.61
N GLU A 185 -4.44 4.79 -14.82
CA GLU A 185 -5.21 4.25 -15.94
C GLU A 185 -4.79 4.75 -17.33
N ILE A 186 -4.11 5.85 -17.35
CA ILE A 186 -3.63 6.47 -18.60
C ILE A 186 -2.12 6.38 -18.75
N GLY A 187 -1.42 5.70 -17.85
CA GLY A 187 0.01 5.39 -17.95
C GLY A 187 0.86 5.84 -16.76
N LEU A 188 0.40 5.60 -15.53
CA LEU A 188 1.15 5.79 -14.27
C LEU A 188 1.66 7.22 -14.08
N TYR A 189 0.88 8.24 -14.48
CA TYR A 189 1.36 9.62 -14.53
C TYR A 189 1.61 10.21 -13.13
N GLY A 190 0.72 9.95 -12.16
CA GLY A 190 0.82 10.53 -10.83
C GLY A 190 2.02 10.01 -10.05
N SER A 191 2.22 8.70 -10.03
CA SER A 191 3.39 8.11 -9.39
C SER A 191 4.70 8.48 -10.11
N ARG A 192 4.67 8.60 -11.45
CA ARG A 192 5.82 9.05 -12.22
C ARG A 192 6.16 10.51 -11.91
N TYR A 193 5.15 11.39 -11.81
CA TYR A 193 5.35 12.79 -11.44
C TYR A 193 5.97 12.90 -10.05
N TYR A 194 5.41 12.16 -9.08
CA TYR A 194 5.96 12.11 -7.73
C TYR A 194 7.42 11.61 -7.72
N ALA A 195 7.73 10.54 -8.45
CA ALA A 195 9.04 9.92 -8.37
C ALA A 195 10.12 10.64 -9.21
N ASP A 196 9.76 11.17 -10.38
CA ASP A 196 10.74 11.67 -11.34
C ASP A 196 10.83 13.20 -11.38
N GLU A 197 9.75 13.93 -11.06
CA GLU A 197 9.67 15.37 -11.25
C GLU A 197 9.66 16.14 -9.91
N ASP A 198 8.77 15.77 -9.00
CA ASP A 198 8.52 16.54 -7.76
C ASP A 198 8.31 15.63 -6.55
N PRO A 199 9.34 14.90 -6.10
CA PRO A 199 9.22 14.07 -4.90
C PRO A 199 9.10 14.95 -3.65
N ILE A 200 7.96 14.91 -2.98
CA ILE A 200 7.71 15.65 -1.73
C ILE A 200 8.71 15.25 -0.62
N PHE A 201 9.09 13.97 -0.60
CA PHE A 201 10.22 13.49 0.20
C PHE A 201 11.34 13.01 -0.75
N PRO A 202 12.61 13.41 -0.51
CA PRO A 202 13.72 12.95 -1.36
C PRO A 202 13.73 11.43 -1.50
N LEU A 203 13.76 10.90 -2.73
CA LEU A 203 13.65 9.46 -2.99
C LEU A 203 14.70 8.63 -2.24
N LYS A 204 15.93 9.17 -2.04
CA LYS A 204 16.97 8.51 -1.23
C LYS A 204 16.55 8.24 0.22
N ASN A 205 15.53 8.93 0.71
CA ASN A 205 14.98 8.78 2.04
C ASN A 205 13.82 7.76 2.07
N THR A 206 13.30 7.38 0.92
CA THR A 206 12.26 6.35 0.82
C THR A 206 12.87 4.98 1.06
N VAL A 207 12.36 4.29 2.06
CA VAL A 207 12.83 2.96 2.49
C VAL A 207 12.18 1.87 1.67
N ALA A 208 10.86 2.00 1.47
CA ALA A 208 10.05 1.10 0.65
C ALA A 208 8.79 1.80 0.17
N ASN A 209 8.21 1.31 -0.93
CA ASN A 209 6.85 1.60 -1.36
C ASN A 209 6.01 0.32 -1.27
N LEU A 210 4.89 0.42 -0.58
CA LEU A 210 3.85 -0.61 -0.46
C LEU A 210 2.66 -0.16 -1.30
N ASN A 211 2.57 -0.66 -2.52
CA ASN A 211 1.53 -0.29 -3.47
C ASN A 211 0.36 -1.25 -3.39
N ILE A 212 -0.83 -0.71 -3.30
CA ILE A 212 -2.09 -1.44 -3.23
C ILE A 212 -2.85 -1.13 -4.51
N ASP A 213 -3.25 -2.16 -5.24
CA ASP A 213 -4.02 -2.00 -6.45
C ASP A 213 -4.82 -3.29 -6.66
N MET A 214 -6.14 -3.21 -6.45
CA MET A 214 -7.08 -4.32 -6.45
C MET A 214 -6.79 -5.38 -5.37
N ILE A 215 -7.40 -5.23 -4.22
CA ILE A 215 -7.28 -6.20 -3.11
C ILE A 215 -8.65 -6.63 -2.52
N GLY A 216 -9.77 -6.28 -3.18
CA GLY A 216 -11.12 -6.52 -2.69
C GLY A 216 -11.80 -7.77 -3.27
N ARG A 217 -11.24 -8.40 -4.29
CA ARG A 217 -11.89 -9.48 -5.03
C ARG A 217 -11.08 -10.79 -5.00
N VAL A 218 -11.53 -11.73 -5.81
CA VAL A 218 -10.89 -13.02 -6.08
C VAL A 218 -10.81 -13.20 -7.59
N ASP A 219 -9.67 -13.65 -8.11
CA ASP A 219 -9.50 -13.97 -9.52
C ASP A 219 -9.97 -15.41 -9.85
N SER A 220 -10.06 -15.71 -11.14
CA SER A 220 -10.55 -17.02 -11.60
C SER A 220 -9.69 -18.22 -11.21
N LYS A 221 -8.43 -18.01 -10.80
CA LYS A 221 -7.55 -19.08 -10.32
C LYS A 221 -7.87 -19.49 -8.89
N HIS A 222 -8.47 -18.59 -8.12
CA HIS A 222 -8.75 -18.76 -6.70
C HIS A 222 -10.24 -18.83 -6.36
N GLU A 223 -11.15 -18.76 -7.37
CA GLU A 223 -12.62 -18.80 -7.16
C GLU A 223 -13.10 -20.04 -6.37
N GLU A 224 -12.42 -21.17 -6.54
CA GLU A 224 -12.75 -22.41 -5.82
C GLU A 224 -12.03 -22.52 -4.46
N SER A 225 -11.15 -21.57 -4.13
CA SER A 225 -10.41 -21.58 -2.87
C SER A 225 -11.19 -20.83 -1.78
N GLU A 226 -11.39 -21.48 -0.63
CA GLU A 226 -11.89 -20.79 0.57
C GLU A 226 -10.81 -19.96 1.27
N LYS A 227 -9.54 -20.06 0.83
CA LYS A 227 -8.42 -19.37 1.44
C LYS A 227 -8.28 -17.95 0.91
N ASN A 228 -8.04 -17.03 1.83
CA ASN A 228 -7.60 -15.70 1.47
C ASN A 228 -6.16 -15.73 0.96
N TYR A 229 -5.91 -15.03 -0.13
CA TYR A 229 -4.61 -14.98 -0.81
C TYR A 229 -4.27 -13.56 -1.24
N LEU A 230 -3.01 -13.33 -1.60
CA LEU A 230 -2.54 -12.14 -2.31
C LEU A 230 -1.40 -12.51 -3.25
N TYR A 231 -1.39 -11.95 -4.45
CA TYR A 231 -0.18 -11.86 -5.24
C TYR A 231 0.74 -10.80 -4.64
N LEU A 232 1.99 -11.17 -4.41
CA LEU A 232 3.07 -10.24 -4.04
C LEU A 232 4.02 -10.09 -5.21
N ILE A 233 4.03 -8.90 -5.80
CA ILE A 233 4.83 -8.62 -6.99
C ILE A 233 5.92 -7.61 -6.64
N GLY A 234 7.18 -7.92 -6.99
CA GLY A 234 8.32 -7.03 -6.77
C GLY A 234 9.01 -7.15 -5.41
N ALA A 235 8.45 -7.90 -4.45
CA ALA A 235 8.92 -7.93 -3.07
C ALA A 235 10.41 -8.34 -2.91
N ASP A 236 10.89 -9.25 -3.75
CA ASP A 236 12.26 -9.78 -3.74
C ASP A 236 13.17 -9.24 -4.86
N LYS A 237 12.64 -8.38 -5.76
CA LYS A 237 13.41 -7.94 -6.94
C LYS A 237 14.54 -6.97 -6.62
N LEU A 238 14.38 -6.16 -5.59
CA LEU A 238 15.37 -5.17 -5.17
C LEU A 238 15.84 -5.38 -3.73
N SER A 239 15.13 -6.19 -2.94
CA SER A 239 15.43 -6.43 -1.55
C SER A 239 14.83 -7.75 -1.08
N LYS A 240 15.65 -8.77 -0.99
CA LYS A 240 15.23 -10.03 -0.36
C LYS A 240 14.76 -9.81 1.09
N GLU A 241 15.34 -8.82 1.77
CA GLU A 241 14.94 -8.51 3.14
C GLU A 241 13.50 -7.99 3.24
N LEU A 242 13.00 -7.25 2.23
CA LEU A 242 11.59 -6.83 2.16
C LEU A 242 10.66 -8.04 2.02
N HIS A 243 11.02 -8.98 1.15
CA HIS A 243 10.30 -10.23 1.00
C HIS A 243 10.25 -11.01 2.32
N ASP A 244 11.41 -11.21 2.96
CA ASP A 244 11.51 -11.95 4.22
C ASP A 244 10.68 -11.29 5.36
N VAL A 245 10.61 -9.95 5.40
CA VAL A 245 9.74 -9.21 6.33
C VAL A 245 8.28 -9.49 6.07
N SER A 246 7.84 -9.48 4.81
CA SER A 246 6.45 -9.76 4.43
C SER A 246 6.03 -11.18 4.82
N GLU A 247 6.88 -12.16 4.52
CA GLU A 247 6.65 -13.56 4.91
C GLU A 247 6.56 -13.72 6.43
N ALA A 248 7.48 -13.14 7.18
CA ALA A 248 7.49 -13.22 8.64
C ALA A 248 6.25 -12.57 9.27
N VAL A 249 5.78 -11.45 8.70
CA VAL A 249 4.54 -10.79 9.14
C VAL A 249 3.33 -11.67 8.85
N ASN A 250 3.26 -12.24 7.65
CA ASN A 250 2.17 -13.12 7.27
C ASN A 250 2.13 -14.39 8.15
N GLU A 251 3.24 -15.08 8.31
CA GLU A 251 3.34 -16.29 9.16
C GLU A 251 2.93 -15.99 10.60
N LYS A 252 3.34 -14.86 11.14
CA LYS A 252 3.09 -14.50 12.54
C LYS A 252 1.65 -14.09 12.83
N TYR A 253 0.97 -13.45 11.88
CA TYR A 253 -0.28 -12.74 12.18
C TYR A 253 -1.50 -13.20 11.37
N PHE A 254 -1.34 -13.66 10.12
CA PHE A 254 -2.44 -13.83 9.19
C PHE A 254 -2.51 -15.21 8.52
N ASN A 255 -1.39 -15.73 8.06
CA ASN A 255 -1.30 -17.01 7.36
C ASN A 255 -2.13 -17.05 6.05
N LEU A 256 -2.11 -15.93 5.29
CA LEU A 256 -2.65 -15.89 3.94
C LEU A 256 -1.79 -16.73 2.99
N GLU A 257 -2.38 -17.16 1.88
CA GLU A 257 -1.63 -17.74 0.78
C GLU A 257 -0.98 -16.61 -0.05
N PHE A 258 0.36 -16.50 -0.04
CA PHE A 258 1.07 -15.60 -0.94
C PHE A 258 1.34 -16.33 -2.26
N ASP A 259 0.82 -15.76 -3.36
CA ASP A 259 1.07 -16.25 -4.71
C ASP A 259 2.11 -15.36 -5.41
N TYR A 260 3.19 -15.98 -5.89
CA TYR A 260 4.30 -15.30 -6.58
C TYR A 260 4.27 -15.50 -8.09
N THR A 261 3.19 -16.07 -8.64
CA THR A 261 3.08 -16.38 -10.08
C THR A 261 3.40 -15.16 -10.95
N TYR A 262 2.93 -13.99 -10.58
CA TYR A 262 3.14 -12.74 -11.34
C TYR A 262 4.44 -12.00 -10.98
N ASN A 263 5.22 -12.55 -10.07
CA ASN A 263 6.55 -12.03 -9.74
C ASN A 263 7.66 -12.63 -10.64
N ASP A 264 7.33 -13.62 -11.48
CA ASP A 264 8.26 -14.20 -12.45
C ASP A 264 8.67 -13.14 -13.50
N ASP A 265 9.96 -13.09 -13.83
CA ASP A 265 10.50 -12.17 -14.86
C ASP A 265 9.93 -12.43 -16.25
N ASN A 266 9.44 -13.66 -16.50
CA ASN A 266 8.82 -14.08 -17.74
C ASN A 266 7.29 -14.03 -17.69
N ASP A 267 6.68 -13.37 -16.68
CA ASP A 267 5.23 -13.22 -16.62
C ASP A 267 4.71 -12.61 -17.94
N PRO A 268 3.87 -13.33 -18.71
CA PRO A 268 3.35 -12.84 -19.98
C PRO A 268 2.47 -11.58 -19.83
N ASN A 269 1.87 -11.40 -18.66
CA ASN A 269 1.04 -10.23 -18.35
C ASN A 269 1.89 -9.03 -17.99
N ARG A 270 3.15 -9.24 -17.58
CA ARG A 270 4.10 -8.20 -17.16
C ARG A 270 3.56 -7.29 -16.05
N PHE A 271 2.84 -7.84 -15.08
CA PHE A 271 2.23 -7.07 -14.00
C PHE A 271 3.22 -6.24 -13.19
N TYR A 272 4.47 -6.68 -13.06
CA TYR A 272 5.53 -5.87 -12.41
C TYR A 272 5.70 -4.47 -12.99
N TYR A 273 5.27 -4.23 -14.24
CA TYR A 273 5.41 -2.95 -14.94
C TYR A 273 4.09 -2.18 -15.07
N ARG A 274 2.99 -2.68 -14.47
CA ARG A 274 1.65 -2.22 -14.82
C ARG A 274 0.92 -1.50 -13.70
N SER A 275 1.57 -1.23 -12.55
CA SER A 275 1.01 -0.40 -11.49
C SER A 275 2.07 0.55 -10.93
N ASP A 276 1.67 1.45 -10.07
CA ASP A 276 2.42 2.63 -9.62
C ASP A 276 3.74 2.33 -8.91
N HIS A 277 3.85 1.14 -8.27
CA HIS A 277 5.10 0.68 -7.64
C HIS A 277 6.28 0.72 -8.60
N TYR A 278 6.05 0.52 -9.92
CA TYR A 278 7.13 0.49 -10.89
C TYR A 278 7.90 1.81 -10.98
N ASN A 279 7.22 2.95 -10.79
CA ASN A 279 7.88 4.24 -10.78
C ASN A 279 8.82 4.44 -9.58
N PHE A 280 8.61 3.73 -8.49
CA PHE A 280 9.54 3.65 -7.36
C PHE A 280 10.64 2.61 -7.63
N ALA A 281 10.28 1.43 -8.12
CA ALA A 281 11.23 0.36 -8.41
C ALA A 281 12.33 0.76 -9.40
N LYS A 282 11.99 1.46 -10.49
CA LYS A 282 12.97 1.97 -11.47
C LYS A 282 13.96 2.98 -10.89
N ASN A 283 13.61 3.58 -9.75
CA ASN A 283 14.46 4.48 -8.96
C ASN A 283 15.18 3.77 -7.80
N ASN A 284 15.31 2.43 -7.86
CA ASN A 284 15.95 1.58 -6.86
C ASN A 284 15.33 1.67 -5.46
N ILE A 285 14.03 1.86 -5.37
CA ILE A 285 13.28 1.78 -4.12
C ILE A 285 12.64 0.40 -4.04
N PRO A 286 12.88 -0.38 -2.96
CA PRO A 286 12.20 -1.65 -2.74
C PRO A 286 10.68 -1.48 -2.73
N VAL A 287 9.96 -2.37 -3.40
CA VAL A 287 8.51 -2.27 -3.59
C VAL A 287 7.81 -3.58 -3.30
N ILE A 288 6.55 -3.49 -2.90
CA ILE A 288 5.59 -4.58 -2.99
C ILE A 288 4.37 -4.04 -3.72
N PHE A 289 3.92 -4.75 -4.72
CA PHE A 289 2.61 -4.58 -5.32
C PHE A 289 1.69 -5.69 -4.80
N TYR A 290 0.73 -5.31 -3.96
CA TYR A 290 -0.33 -6.17 -3.45
C TYR A 290 -1.49 -6.19 -4.42
N PHE A 291 -1.85 -7.38 -4.88
CA PHE A 291 -2.81 -7.56 -5.96
C PHE A 291 -3.65 -8.82 -5.76
N ASN A 292 -4.92 -8.80 -6.11
CA ASN A 292 -5.76 -10.00 -6.08
C ASN A 292 -5.90 -10.70 -7.43
N GLY A 293 -5.27 -10.19 -8.47
CA GLY A 293 -5.49 -10.66 -9.84
C GLY A 293 -6.68 -9.98 -10.50
N THR A 294 -6.81 -10.17 -11.81
CA THR A 294 -7.94 -9.64 -12.58
C THR A 294 -9.15 -10.57 -12.51
N HIS A 295 -10.33 -9.98 -12.40
CA HIS A 295 -11.62 -10.67 -12.38
C HIS A 295 -12.48 -10.29 -13.59
N ALA A 296 -13.64 -10.94 -13.75
CA ALA A 296 -14.50 -10.76 -14.93
C ALA A 296 -15.06 -9.34 -15.09
N ASP A 297 -15.10 -8.56 -14.01
CA ASP A 297 -15.63 -7.19 -13.98
C ASP A 297 -14.52 -6.12 -14.16
N TYR A 298 -13.24 -6.49 -14.27
CA TYR A 298 -12.12 -5.59 -14.45
C TYR A 298 -12.33 -4.64 -15.63
N HIS A 299 -12.21 -3.33 -15.42
CA HIS A 299 -12.47 -2.26 -16.39
C HIS A 299 -13.88 -2.29 -16.97
N ARG A 300 -14.88 -2.60 -16.15
CA ARG A 300 -16.29 -2.64 -16.57
C ARG A 300 -17.19 -1.90 -15.57
N PRO A 301 -18.36 -1.40 -16.03
CA PRO A 301 -19.37 -0.82 -15.14
C PRO A 301 -19.86 -1.77 -14.04
N SER A 302 -19.61 -3.06 -14.22
CA SER A 302 -19.99 -4.10 -13.25
C SER A 302 -18.98 -4.31 -12.11
N ASP A 303 -17.86 -3.54 -12.05
CA ASP A 303 -16.99 -3.50 -10.89
C ASP A 303 -17.59 -2.58 -9.81
N THR A 304 -18.43 -3.17 -8.97
CA THR A 304 -19.30 -2.48 -8.01
C THR A 304 -19.05 -2.93 -6.57
N PRO A 305 -19.31 -2.06 -5.56
CA PRO A 305 -19.03 -2.34 -4.15
C PRO A 305 -19.73 -3.59 -3.58
N ASP A 306 -20.88 -3.98 -4.11
CA ASP A 306 -21.63 -5.17 -3.68
C ASP A 306 -20.93 -6.51 -4.00
N LYS A 307 -19.92 -6.47 -4.87
CA LYS A 307 -19.14 -7.65 -5.27
C LYS A 307 -17.84 -7.83 -4.50
N ILE A 308 -17.48 -6.88 -3.67
CA ILE A 308 -16.25 -6.91 -2.86
C ILE A 308 -16.38 -7.93 -1.72
N ASN A 309 -15.35 -8.71 -1.51
CA ASN A 309 -15.20 -9.55 -0.33
C ASN A 309 -14.58 -8.74 0.81
N TYR A 310 -15.40 -8.10 1.61
CA TYR A 310 -14.95 -7.20 2.68
C TYR A 310 -14.17 -7.90 3.80
N GLU A 311 -14.40 -9.19 4.05
CA GLU A 311 -13.60 -9.95 5.02
C GLU A 311 -12.17 -10.19 4.52
N PHE A 312 -12.03 -10.45 3.21
CA PHE A 312 -10.72 -10.56 2.59
C PHE A 312 -10.03 -9.21 2.52
N LEU A 313 -10.75 -8.15 2.13
CA LEU A 313 -10.24 -6.79 2.08
C LEU A 313 -9.71 -6.35 3.46
N GLU A 314 -10.49 -6.56 4.53
CA GLU A 314 -10.06 -6.28 5.92
C GLU A 314 -8.75 -7.00 6.27
N THR A 315 -8.71 -8.31 6.02
CA THR A 315 -7.54 -9.12 6.37
C THR A 315 -6.29 -8.68 5.59
N ARG A 316 -6.43 -8.39 4.30
CA ARG A 316 -5.36 -7.91 3.42
C ARG A 316 -4.88 -6.53 3.85
N THR A 317 -5.80 -5.62 4.16
CA THR A 317 -5.48 -4.28 4.67
C THR A 317 -4.72 -4.35 5.99
N ARG A 318 -5.15 -5.20 6.91
CA ARG A 318 -4.45 -5.45 8.19
C ARG A 318 -3.05 -6.00 7.97
N LEU A 319 -2.86 -6.92 7.02
CA LEU A 319 -1.54 -7.46 6.68
C LEU A 319 -0.61 -6.35 6.17
N ILE A 320 -1.10 -5.48 5.29
CA ILE A 320 -0.32 -4.35 4.76
C ILE A 320 0.05 -3.38 5.88
N PHE A 321 -0.89 -3.06 6.78
CA PHE A 321 -0.61 -2.27 7.98
C PHE A 321 0.52 -2.90 8.83
N HIS A 322 0.47 -4.21 9.09
CA HIS A 322 1.50 -4.90 9.88
C HIS A 322 2.87 -4.90 9.18
N THR A 323 2.90 -5.06 7.86
CA THR A 323 4.14 -4.97 7.08
C THR A 323 4.72 -3.56 7.14
N ALA A 324 3.89 -2.53 6.93
CA ALA A 324 4.30 -1.14 7.08
C ALA A 324 4.78 -0.82 8.50
N TRP A 325 4.09 -1.36 9.51
CA TRP A 325 4.48 -1.22 10.91
C TRP A 325 5.87 -1.79 11.19
N GLU A 326 6.15 -3.00 10.71
CA GLU A 326 7.45 -3.65 10.89
C GLU A 326 8.57 -2.84 10.23
N LEU A 327 8.36 -2.41 8.98
CA LEU A 327 9.30 -1.57 8.24
C LEU A 327 9.56 -0.21 8.92
N ALA A 328 8.50 0.38 9.47
CA ALA A 328 8.59 1.69 10.12
C ALA A 328 9.27 1.65 11.49
N ASN A 329 9.18 0.52 12.20
CA ASN A 329 9.65 0.44 13.60
C ASN A 329 10.95 -0.35 13.80
N ARG A 330 11.46 -1.04 12.79
CA ARG A 330 12.75 -1.74 12.86
C ARG A 330 13.91 -0.75 12.98
N ASP A 331 15.02 -1.17 13.57
CA ASP A 331 16.14 -0.28 13.79
C ASP A 331 16.89 0.05 12.48
N GLU A 332 17.17 -0.95 11.65
CA GLU A 332 17.90 -0.75 10.39
C GLU A 332 16.93 -0.61 9.21
N ARG A 333 17.35 0.12 8.17
CA ARG A 333 16.66 0.09 6.87
C ARG A 333 16.80 -1.31 6.28
N ILE A 334 15.80 -1.70 5.47
CA ILE A 334 15.98 -2.86 4.58
C ILE A 334 17.10 -2.58 3.59
N LYS A 335 17.84 -3.62 3.25
CA LYS A 335 18.99 -3.53 2.33
C LYS A 335 18.52 -3.74 0.90
N LEU A 336 19.19 -3.04 -0.01
CA LEU A 336 19.18 -3.39 -1.43
C LEU A 336 20.14 -4.56 -1.66
N ASP A 337 19.78 -5.49 -2.55
CA ASP A 337 20.61 -6.62 -2.96
C ASP A 337 21.63 -6.24 -4.03
#